data_e77620da3fcba2a4609db818dbc8801c
#
_entry.id   e77620da3fcba2a4609db818dbc8801c
#
_cell.length_a   1.000
_cell.length_b   1.000
_cell.length_c   1.000
_cell.angle_alpha   90.00
_cell.angle_beta   90.00
_cell.angle_gamma   90.00
#
_symmetry.space_group_name_H-M   'P 1'
#
loop_
_entity.id
_entity.type
_entity.pdbx_description
1 polymer ?
#
loop_
_entity_poly.entity_id
_entity_poly.type
_entity_poly.pdbx_seq_one_letter_code
_entity_poly.pdbx_strand_id
1 'polypeptide(L)'
;LPIYHKEYQFQVEYINEIKNVVGKNYDYFNFYMDTKHIKKEEFIGKSNEAFAYYKKLNPDLVVLGDDSAFSLLKDRFAKETVPIVFLGINNNLRNYFKIRPNNFTGVLERPLYQRNITFIKECIPQLKKILILYDNSNTSQFIVKEAFSGKKSGKILNVEMNIVNTDSYEKWQDIVLNESKKYDAVVLGLYSTLRDKNDKVINENFVLQWTSKNIKKPLFGTWSFSVGNGKTIGGLVLSGKDQGNEAGKIIK
;
A
#
# COMPACT_ATOMS: atom_id res chain seq x y z
N LEU A 1 6.40 -17.44 5.25
CA LEU A 1 5.25 -17.56 4.35
C LEU A 1 4.70 -16.18 4.03
N PRO A 2 5.06 -15.55 2.90
CA PRO A 2 4.45 -14.32 2.46
C PRO A 2 3.04 -14.55 1.92
N ILE A 3 2.09 -13.73 2.35
CA ILE A 3 0.66 -13.91 2.04
C ILE A 3 0.13 -12.61 1.42
N TYR A 4 -0.02 -12.53 0.07
CA TYR A 4 -0.52 -11.35 -0.63
C TYR A 4 -0.75 -11.57 -2.14
N HIS A 5 -0.63 -10.54 -2.96
CA HIS A 5 -0.93 -10.50 -4.39
C HIS A 5 0.30 -10.78 -5.27
N LYS A 6 0.20 -11.72 -6.24
CA LYS A 6 1.33 -12.23 -7.02
C LYS A 6 2.02 -11.19 -7.93
N GLU A 7 1.31 -10.20 -8.43
CA GLU A 7 1.80 -9.28 -9.46
C GLU A 7 2.01 -7.83 -8.96
N TYR A 8 1.69 -7.56 -7.70
CA TYR A 8 1.85 -6.21 -7.15
C TYR A 8 3.33 -5.89 -6.97
N GLN A 9 3.81 -4.88 -7.71
CA GLN A 9 5.23 -4.56 -7.82
C GLN A 9 5.92 -4.36 -6.46
N PHE A 10 5.30 -3.64 -5.55
CA PHE A 10 5.81 -3.41 -4.20
C PHE A 10 6.08 -4.71 -3.43
N GLN A 11 5.22 -5.69 -3.61
CA GLN A 11 5.36 -7.01 -2.97
C GLN A 11 6.47 -7.82 -3.59
N VAL A 12 6.58 -7.79 -4.92
CA VAL A 12 7.68 -8.45 -5.63
C VAL A 12 9.01 -7.90 -5.14
N GLU A 13 9.10 -6.57 -4.99
CA GLU A 13 10.31 -5.90 -4.49
C GLU A 13 10.67 -6.36 -3.08
N TYR A 14 9.74 -6.33 -2.13
CA TYR A 14 10.09 -6.70 -0.76
C TYR A 14 10.33 -8.19 -0.56
N ILE A 15 9.64 -9.08 -1.29
CA ILE A 15 9.94 -10.52 -1.24
C ILE A 15 11.37 -10.78 -1.71
N ASN A 16 11.73 -10.23 -2.85
CA ASN A 16 13.05 -10.42 -3.41
C ASN A 16 14.13 -9.89 -2.48
N GLU A 17 13.89 -8.73 -1.86
CA GLU A 17 14.86 -8.14 -0.94
C GLU A 17 14.96 -8.93 0.38
N ILE A 18 13.86 -9.43 0.94
CA ILE A 18 13.92 -10.36 2.07
C ILE A 18 14.82 -11.56 1.74
N LYS A 19 14.60 -12.19 0.57
CA LYS A 19 15.41 -13.33 0.13
C LYS A 19 16.89 -12.98 -0.05
N ASN A 20 17.17 -11.77 -0.56
CA ASN A 20 18.55 -11.29 -0.71
C ASN A 20 19.24 -11.11 0.64
N VAL A 21 18.55 -10.52 1.63
CA VAL A 21 19.11 -10.23 2.97
C VAL A 21 19.24 -11.51 3.79
N VAL A 22 18.21 -12.33 3.83
CA VAL A 22 18.15 -13.55 4.63
C VAL A 22 19.07 -14.64 4.04
N GLY A 23 19.12 -14.76 2.71
CA GLY A 23 20.04 -15.65 2.00
C GLY A 23 19.41 -16.96 1.51
N LYS A 24 20.25 -17.83 0.93
CA LYS A 24 19.80 -19.02 0.21
C LYS A 24 19.67 -20.28 1.09
N ASN A 25 20.02 -20.19 2.35
CA ASN A 25 20.01 -21.36 3.28
C ASN A 25 18.64 -21.64 3.90
N TYR A 26 17.58 -21.08 3.34
CA TYR A 26 16.21 -21.19 3.82
C TYR A 26 15.28 -21.56 2.69
N ASP A 27 14.26 -22.35 3.02
CA ASP A 27 13.17 -22.66 2.11
C ASP A 27 12.10 -21.57 2.17
N TYR A 28 11.68 -21.07 1.01
CA TYR A 28 10.73 -19.98 0.89
C TYR A 28 9.43 -20.46 0.26
N PHE A 29 8.36 -20.40 1.01
CA PHE A 29 7.01 -20.76 0.55
C PHE A 29 6.13 -19.51 0.50
N ASN A 30 5.36 -19.32 -0.55
CA ASN A 30 4.48 -18.17 -0.71
C ASN A 30 3.03 -18.62 -0.76
N PHE A 31 2.15 -17.86 -0.13
CA PHE A 31 0.70 -17.93 -0.31
C PHE A 31 0.16 -16.55 -0.69
N TYR A 32 -0.65 -16.49 -1.74
CA TYR A 32 -1.21 -15.23 -2.23
C TYR A 32 -2.70 -15.16 -1.91
N MET A 33 -3.10 -14.21 -1.06
CA MET A 33 -4.50 -14.00 -0.71
C MET A 33 -5.26 -13.24 -1.78
N ASP A 34 -4.56 -12.49 -2.62
CA ASP A 34 -5.09 -11.75 -3.76
C ASP A 34 -6.23 -10.76 -3.44
N THR A 35 -6.21 -10.18 -2.24
CA THR A 35 -7.26 -9.30 -1.70
C THR A 35 -7.52 -8.02 -2.51
N LYS A 36 -6.68 -7.72 -3.50
CA LYS A 36 -6.88 -6.59 -4.42
C LYS A 36 -7.80 -6.93 -5.60
N HIS A 37 -7.90 -8.20 -5.97
CA HIS A 37 -8.67 -8.65 -7.14
C HIS A 37 -9.95 -9.38 -6.78
N ILE A 38 -9.98 -10.11 -5.66
CA ILE A 38 -11.17 -10.82 -5.21
C ILE A 38 -12.17 -9.90 -4.50
N LYS A 39 -13.40 -10.36 -4.33
CA LYS A 39 -14.43 -9.64 -3.58
C LYS A 39 -14.20 -9.77 -2.08
N LYS A 40 -14.68 -8.80 -1.30
CA LYS A 40 -14.52 -8.79 0.17
C LYS A 40 -15.13 -10.02 0.85
N GLU A 41 -16.22 -10.55 0.29
CA GLU A 41 -16.89 -11.76 0.77
C GLU A 41 -15.99 -13.00 0.73
N GLU A 42 -15.02 -13.02 -0.17
CA GLU A 42 -14.06 -14.11 -0.35
C GLU A 42 -12.85 -14.04 0.62
N PHE A 43 -12.63 -12.89 1.26
CA PHE A 43 -11.45 -12.66 2.12
C PHE A 43 -11.34 -13.67 3.26
N ILE A 44 -12.46 -14.01 3.90
CA ILE A 44 -12.47 -14.99 5.01
C ILE A 44 -12.10 -16.37 4.50
N GLY A 45 -12.64 -16.80 3.34
CA GLY A 45 -12.27 -18.05 2.69
C GLY A 45 -10.77 -18.11 2.41
N LYS A 46 -10.21 -17.06 1.78
CA LYS A 46 -8.77 -16.97 1.50
C LYS A 46 -7.91 -16.97 2.76
N SER A 47 -8.35 -16.32 3.83
CA SER A 47 -7.63 -16.37 5.11
C SER A 47 -7.63 -17.76 5.74
N ASN A 48 -8.72 -18.54 5.58
CA ASN A 48 -8.79 -19.93 6.01
C ASN A 48 -7.82 -20.82 5.22
N GLU A 49 -7.78 -20.67 3.89
CA GLU A 49 -6.81 -21.37 3.03
C GLU A 49 -5.37 -21.06 3.43
N ALA A 50 -5.05 -19.76 3.66
CA ALA A 50 -3.73 -19.32 4.08
C ALA A 50 -3.31 -19.95 5.41
N PHE A 51 -4.21 -19.97 6.39
CA PHE A 51 -3.92 -20.55 7.69
C PHE A 51 -3.81 -22.08 7.64
N ALA A 52 -4.63 -22.76 6.83
CA ALA A 52 -4.52 -24.20 6.60
C ALA A 52 -3.18 -24.55 5.91
N TYR A 53 -2.75 -23.73 4.95
CA TYR A 53 -1.45 -23.89 4.30
C TYR A 53 -0.28 -23.73 5.30
N TYR A 54 -0.35 -22.72 6.17
CA TYR A 54 0.59 -22.56 7.28
C TYR A 54 0.65 -23.82 8.16
N LYS A 55 -0.49 -24.35 8.60
CA LYS A 55 -0.55 -25.56 9.45
C LYS A 55 0.05 -26.79 8.75
N LYS A 56 -0.17 -26.93 7.44
CA LYS A 56 0.40 -28.03 6.64
C LYS A 56 1.92 -27.93 6.51
N LEU A 57 2.44 -26.71 6.29
CA LEU A 57 3.88 -26.47 6.11
C LEU A 57 4.66 -26.49 7.42
N ASN A 58 4.04 -26.07 8.52
CA ASN A 58 4.67 -25.90 9.83
C ASN A 58 6.02 -25.16 9.76
N PRO A 59 6.07 -23.94 9.23
CA PRO A 59 7.31 -23.21 9.01
C PRO A 59 7.88 -22.66 10.31
N ASP A 60 9.19 -22.40 10.35
CA ASP A 60 9.88 -21.82 11.51
C ASP A 60 9.57 -20.34 11.70
N LEU A 61 9.11 -19.63 10.66
CA LEU A 61 8.77 -18.20 10.67
C LEU A 61 7.71 -17.88 9.63
N VAL A 62 6.81 -16.96 9.95
CA VAL A 62 5.81 -16.44 9.03
C VAL A 62 6.03 -14.96 8.77
N VAL A 63 5.96 -14.54 7.50
CA VAL A 63 5.94 -13.13 7.09
C VAL A 63 4.52 -12.75 6.68
N LEU A 64 3.93 -11.74 7.34
CA LEU A 64 2.64 -11.17 6.98
C LEU A 64 2.85 -9.83 6.27
N GLY A 65 2.60 -9.81 4.99
CA GLY A 65 2.67 -8.60 4.18
C GLY A 65 1.31 -7.99 3.89
N ASP A 66 1.19 -6.67 3.98
CA ASP A 66 -0.02 -5.88 3.70
C ASP A 66 -1.05 -5.89 4.84
N ASP A 67 -1.76 -4.75 4.98
CA ASP A 67 -2.81 -4.54 5.99
C ASP A 67 -3.93 -5.59 5.93
N SER A 68 -4.31 -6.04 4.73
CA SER A 68 -5.41 -7.00 4.56
C SER A 68 -5.04 -8.36 5.11
N ALA A 69 -3.87 -8.91 4.74
CA ALA A 69 -3.39 -10.19 5.27
C ALA A 69 -3.20 -10.12 6.78
N PHE A 70 -2.59 -9.03 7.26
CA PHE A 70 -2.37 -8.83 8.70
C PHE A 70 -3.70 -8.79 9.48
N SER A 71 -4.67 -7.98 9.04
CA SER A 71 -5.94 -7.82 9.74
C SER A 71 -6.74 -9.12 9.82
N LEU A 72 -6.69 -9.95 8.78
CA LEU A 72 -7.43 -11.19 8.68
C LEU A 72 -6.81 -12.36 9.47
N LEU A 73 -5.48 -12.34 9.65
CA LEU A 73 -4.75 -13.47 10.20
C LEU A 73 -4.14 -13.23 11.58
N LYS A 74 -3.98 -11.99 12.01
CA LYS A 74 -3.31 -11.61 13.26
C LYS A 74 -3.84 -12.33 14.51
N ASP A 75 -5.16 -12.47 14.65
CA ASP A 75 -5.77 -13.08 15.84
C ASP A 75 -5.57 -14.61 15.92
N ARG A 76 -5.40 -15.24 14.74
CA ARG A 76 -5.05 -16.65 14.66
C ARG A 76 -3.57 -16.86 15.01
N PHE A 77 -2.69 -16.09 14.39
CA PHE A 77 -1.25 -16.16 14.64
C PHE A 77 -0.86 -15.68 16.04
N ALA A 78 -1.64 -14.82 16.68
CA ALA A 78 -1.45 -14.44 18.08
C ALA A 78 -1.60 -15.60 19.06
N LYS A 79 -2.24 -16.71 18.65
CA LYS A 79 -2.40 -17.96 19.45
C LYS A 79 -1.35 -19.00 19.11
N GLU A 80 -0.49 -18.75 18.15
CA GLU A 80 0.60 -19.64 17.74
C GLU A 80 1.90 -19.26 18.43
N THR A 81 2.85 -20.17 18.44
CA THR A 81 4.20 -19.91 18.96
C THR A 81 5.18 -19.46 17.88
N VAL A 82 4.83 -19.63 16.60
CA VAL A 82 5.68 -19.28 15.48
C VAL A 82 5.97 -17.77 15.47
N PRO A 83 7.23 -17.35 15.25
CA PRO A 83 7.57 -15.93 15.07
C PRO A 83 6.88 -15.35 13.84
N ILE A 84 6.34 -14.14 13.98
CA ILE A 84 5.67 -13.40 12.92
C ILE A 84 6.44 -12.10 12.65
N VAL A 85 6.91 -11.94 11.43
CA VAL A 85 7.46 -10.68 10.95
C VAL A 85 6.45 -10.05 9.99
N PHE A 86 5.98 -8.86 10.30
CA PHE A 86 5.05 -8.14 9.41
C PHE A 86 5.75 -6.99 8.68
N LEU A 87 5.25 -6.62 7.50
CA LEU A 87 5.69 -5.45 6.76
C LEU A 87 4.55 -4.89 5.88
N GLY A 88 4.73 -3.68 5.39
CA GLY A 88 3.71 -3.02 4.56
C GLY A 88 2.42 -2.69 5.32
N ILE A 89 2.52 -2.42 6.63
CA ILE A 89 1.36 -2.16 7.50
C ILE A 89 1.21 -0.66 7.70
N ASN A 90 0.13 -0.12 7.14
CA ASN A 90 -0.21 1.30 7.20
C ASN A 90 -1.06 1.66 8.42
N ASN A 91 -1.86 0.74 8.93
CA ASN A 91 -2.66 0.96 10.12
C ASN A 91 -1.78 1.00 11.39
N ASN A 92 -2.29 1.64 12.44
CA ASN A 92 -1.62 1.64 13.73
C ASN A 92 -1.76 0.27 14.40
N LEU A 93 -0.66 -0.30 14.89
CA LEU A 93 -0.68 -1.60 15.59
C LEU A 93 -1.58 -1.59 16.83
N ARG A 94 -1.75 -0.44 17.50
CA ARG A 94 -2.67 -0.28 18.63
C ARG A 94 -4.14 -0.46 18.25
N ASN A 95 -4.49 -0.30 16.98
CA ASN A 95 -5.83 -0.58 16.46
C ASN A 95 -6.07 -2.09 16.28
N TYR A 96 -4.99 -2.86 16.16
CA TYR A 96 -5.06 -4.31 16.02
C TYR A 96 -4.94 -5.06 17.35
N PHE A 97 -4.10 -4.57 18.26
CA PHE A 97 -3.81 -5.20 19.53
C PHE A 97 -3.83 -4.18 20.68
N LYS A 98 -4.57 -4.49 21.75
CA LYS A 98 -4.44 -3.75 23.02
C LYS A 98 -3.05 -3.94 23.62
N ILE A 99 -2.57 -5.19 23.61
CA ILE A 99 -1.21 -5.59 23.98
C ILE A 99 -0.68 -6.42 22.82
N ARG A 100 0.45 -6.02 22.25
CA ARG A 100 1.08 -6.75 21.15
C ARG A 100 1.53 -8.12 21.61
N PRO A 101 1.17 -9.22 20.91
CA PRO A 101 1.68 -10.56 21.21
C PRO A 101 3.21 -10.60 21.08
N ASN A 102 3.85 -11.39 21.94
CA ASN A 102 5.32 -11.48 21.99
C ASN A 102 5.95 -12.07 20.73
N ASN A 103 5.19 -12.86 19.99
CA ASN A 103 5.66 -13.47 18.74
C ASN A 103 5.52 -12.55 17.50
N PHE A 104 5.10 -11.27 17.65
CA PHE A 104 4.96 -10.34 16.54
C PHE A 104 6.03 -9.23 16.58
N THR A 105 6.75 -9.07 15.48
CA THR A 105 7.64 -7.94 15.21
C THR A 105 7.55 -7.56 13.74
N GLY A 106 8.10 -6.41 13.32
CA GLY A 106 8.11 -6.08 11.90
C GLY A 106 8.27 -4.59 11.60
N VAL A 107 7.99 -4.24 10.35
CA VAL A 107 8.20 -2.92 9.75
C VAL A 107 6.87 -2.28 9.41
N LEU A 108 6.65 -1.05 9.87
CA LEU A 108 5.48 -0.25 9.53
C LEU A 108 5.74 0.55 8.26
N GLU A 109 4.72 0.66 7.43
CA GLU A 109 4.73 1.52 6.25
C GLU A 109 4.11 2.88 6.62
N ARG A 110 4.86 3.96 6.41
CA ARG A 110 4.41 5.33 6.78
C ARG A 110 4.73 6.31 5.66
N PRO A 111 3.77 6.59 4.76
CA PRO A 111 3.95 7.61 3.73
C PRO A 111 4.26 8.98 4.35
N LEU A 112 5.30 9.63 3.86
CA LEU A 112 5.86 10.86 4.44
C LEU A 112 5.24 12.11 3.80
N TYR A 113 3.92 12.31 3.94
CA TYR A 113 3.18 13.39 3.26
C TYR A 113 3.74 14.79 3.52
N GLN A 114 4.08 15.12 4.76
CA GLN A 114 4.65 16.45 5.06
C GLN A 114 5.94 16.69 4.29
N ARG A 115 6.86 15.71 4.30
CA ARG A 115 8.13 15.79 3.57
C ARG A 115 7.91 15.78 2.06
N ASN A 116 6.96 14.99 1.57
CA ASN A 116 6.63 14.96 0.14
C ASN A 116 6.07 16.32 -0.32
N ILE A 117 5.20 16.96 0.48
CA ILE A 117 4.70 18.30 0.18
C ILE A 117 5.81 19.34 0.25
N THR A 118 6.76 19.25 1.18
CA THR A 118 7.96 20.11 1.20
C THR A 118 8.72 19.99 -0.11
N PHE A 119 9.01 18.78 -0.55
CA PHE A 119 9.67 18.51 -1.83
C PHE A 119 8.89 19.06 -3.02
N ILE A 120 7.56 18.87 -3.05
CA ILE A 120 6.70 19.42 -4.12
C ILE A 120 6.75 20.95 -4.12
N LYS A 121 6.82 21.60 -2.96
CA LYS A 121 6.99 23.06 -2.84
C LYS A 121 8.33 23.56 -3.38
N GLU A 122 9.39 22.77 -3.22
CA GLU A 122 10.68 23.10 -3.85
C GLU A 122 10.60 23.05 -5.38
N CYS A 123 9.85 22.07 -5.92
CA CYS A 123 9.61 21.96 -7.37
C CYS A 123 8.61 23.00 -7.89
N ILE A 124 7.63 23.40 -7.06
CA ILE A 124 6.55 24.33 -7.40
C ILE A 124 6.47 25.39 -6.30
N PRO A 125 7.29 26.45 -6.33
CA PRO A 125 7.35 27.45 -5.24
C PRO A 125 6.02 28.13 -4.93
N GLN A 126 5.14 28.29 -5.92
CA GLN A 126 3.81 28.89 -5.79
C GLN A 126 2.71 27.88 -5.39
N LEU A 127 3.05 26.68 -4.96
CA LEU A 127 2.10 25.62 -4.58
C LEU A 127 1.14 26.11 -3.50
N LYS A 128 -0.16 26.12 -3.79
CA LYS A 128 -1.23 26.52 -2.86
C LYS A 128 -2.22 25.40 -2.60
N LYS A 129 -2.49 24.55 -3.62
CA LYS A 129 -3.51 23.50 -3.57
C LYS A 129 -3.01 22.19 -4.14
N ILE A 130 -3.21 21.08 -3.42
CA ILE A 130 -2.94 19.73 -3.91
C ILE A 130 -4.19 18.85 -3.82
N LEU A 131 -4.31 17.97 -4.80
CA LEU A 131 -5.22 16.83 -4.75
C LEU A 131 -4.41 15.57 -4.41
N ILE A 132 -4.86 14.79 -3.43
CA ILE A 132 -4.32 13.46 -3.16
C ILE A 132 -5.38 12.45 -3.62
N LEU A 133 -5.03 11.59 -4.55
CA LEU A 133 -5.97 10.69 -5.20
C LEU A 133 -5.68 9.23 -4.84
N TYR A 134 -6.68 8.53 -4.29
CA TYR A 134 -6.62 7.15 -3.85
C TYR A 134 -7.74 6.30 -4.45
N ASP A 135 -7.47 5.00 -4.58
CA ASP A 135 -8.55 4.00 -4.58
C ASP A 135 -9.24 3.96 -3.20
N ASN A 136 -10.29 3.15 -3.07
CA ASN A 136 -11.02 3.04 -1.80
C ASN A 136 -10.71 1.72 -1.07
N SER A 137 -9.52 1.16 -1.28
CA SER A 137 -9.04 -0.02 -0.56
C SER A 137 -8.94 0.20 0.94
N ASN A 138 -8.94 -0.88 1.72
CA ASN A 138 -8.74 -0.81 3.17
C ASN A 138 -7.43 -0.09 3.52
N THR A 139 -6.35 -0.35 2.77
CA THR A 139 -5.05 0.31 2.96
C THR A 139 -5.16 1.81 2.75
N SER A 140 -5.81 2.26 1.68
CA SER A 140 -6.05 3.69 1.43
C SER A 140 -6.85 4.35 2.55
N GLN A 141 -7.87 3.67 3.07
CA GLN A 141 -8.67 4.16 4.22
C GLN A 141 -7.82 4.25 5.49
N PHE A 142 -6.97 3.27 5.77
CA PHE A 142 -6.04 3.33 6.91
C PHE A 142 -5.04 4.47 6.79
N ILE A 143 -4.49 4.70 5.60
CA ILE A 143 -3.58 5.83 5.35
C ILE A 143 -4.29 7.15 5.62
N VAL A 144 -5.51 7.35 5.10
CA VAL A 144 -6.28 8.58 5.35
C VAL A 144 -6.56 8.76 6.84
N LYS A 145 -6.91 7.69 7.55
CA LYS A 145 -7.14 7.73 9.00
C LYS A 145 -5.88 8.07 9.78
N GLU A 146 -4.76 7.42 9.50
CA GLU A 146 -3.53 7.55 10.29
C GLU A 146 -2.73 8.81 9.93
N ALA A 147 -2.57 9.11 8.63
CA ALA A 147 -1.76 10.25 8.19
C ALA A 147 -2.50 11.59 8.23
N PHE A 148 -3.83 11.57 8.10
CA PHE A 148 -4.65 12.78 8.01
C PHE A 148 -5.76 12.86 9.07
N SER A 149 -5.71 11.99 10.10
CA SER A 149 -6.74 11.92 11.17
C SER A 149 -8.16 11.75 10.61
N GLY A 150 -8.30 11.02 9.51
CA GLY A 150 -9.56 10.80 8.81
C GLY A 150 -10.10 11.99 8.02
N LYS A 151 -9.41 13.13 8.02
CA LYS A 151 -9.84 14.34 7.31
C LYS A 151 -9.53 14.23 5.83
N LYS A 152 -10.52 14.49 4.99
CA LYS A 152 -10.38 14.53 3.52
C LYS A 152 -10.07 15.91 2.97
N SER A 153 -10.00 16.93 3.82
CA SER A 153 -9.59 18.28 3.47
C SER A 153 -8.87 18.94 4.64
N GLY A 154 -7.96 19.86 4.35
CA GLY A 154 -7.19 20.55 5.38
C GLY A 154 -6.03 21.33 4.79
N LYS A 155 -5.06 21.67 5.64
CA LYS A 155 -3.80 22.31 5.23
C LYS A 155 -2.61 21.56 5.79
N ILE A 156 -1.59 21.39 4.96
CA ILE A 156 -0.26 20.91 5.36
C ILE A 156 0.76 21.94 4.86
N LEU A 157 1.58 22.49 5.77
CA LEU A 157 2.61 23.51 5.44
C LEU A 157 2.04 24.69 4.63
N ASN A 158 0.84 25.16 4.99
CA ASN A 158 0.08 26.22 4.31
C ASN A 158 -0.40 25.86 2.88
N VAL A 159 -0.29 24.61 2.45
CA VAL A 159 -0.87 24.10 1.22
C VAL A 159 -2.24 23.50 1.51
N GLU A 160 -3.28 23.94 0.82
CA GLU A 160 -4.61 23.35 0.88
C GLU A 160 -4.55 21.94 0.29
N MET A 161 -5.10 20.98 1.00
CA MET A 161 -5.10 19.57 0.63
C MET A 161 -6.53 19.07 0.55
N ASN A 162 -6.86 18.38 -0.53
CA ASN A 162 -8.07 17.58 -0.65
C ASN A 162 -7.70 16.14 -0.99
N ILE A 163 -8.40 15.19 -0.36
CA ILE A 163 -8.22 13.76 -0.60
C ILE A 163 -9.50 13.21 -1.21
N VAL A 164 -9.36 12.51 -2.31
CA VAL A 164 -10.46 11.78 -2.96
C VAL A 164 -10.14 10.30 -2.99
N ASN A 165 -11.10 9.49 -2.53
CA ASN A 165 -11.06 8.03 -2.64
C ASN A 165 -12.19 7.58 -3.56
N THR A 166 -11.91 6.67 -4.49
CA THR A 166 -12.93 6.06 -5.35
C THR A 166 -12.51 4.66 -5.78
N ASP A 167 -13.49 3.74 -5.91
CA ASP A 167 -13.29 2.43 -6.55
C ASP A 167 -13.74 2.46 -8.01
N SER A 168 -14.53 3.46 -8.44
CA SER A 168 -15.00 3.60 -9.81
C SER A 168 -13.91 4.18 -10.71
N TYR A 169 -13.58 3.46 -11.79
CA TYR A 169 -12.62 3.92 -12.79
C TYR A 169 -13.17 5.13 -13.58
N GLU A 170 -14.47 5.16 -13.87
CA GLU A 170 -15.10 6.30 -14.55
C GLU A 170 -14.97 7.58 -13.70
N LYS A 171 -15.23 7.46 -12.40
CA LYS A 171 -15.05 8.59 -11.48
C LYS A 171 -13.58 9.02 -11.38
N TRP A 172 -12.66 8.06 -11.36
CA TRP A 172 -11.23 8.32 -11.42
C TRP A 172 -10.85 9.12 -12.66
N GLN A 173 -11.38 8.73 -13.82
CA GLN A 173 -11.16 9.43 -15.09
C GLN A 173 -11.70 10.86 -15.04
N ASP A 174 -12.89 11.08 -14.51
CA ASP A 174 -13.47 12.42 -14.37
C ASP A 174 -12.62 13.31 -13.44
N ILE A 175 -12.15 12.77 -12.32
CA ILE A 175 -11.25 13.48 -11.41
C ILE A 175 -9.96 13.89 -12.14
N VAL A 176 -9.34 12.99 -12.88
CA VAL A 176 -8.10 13.24 -13.60
C VAL A 176 -8.29 14.28 -14.70
N LEU A 177 -9.37 14.19 -15.48
CA LEU A 177 -9.62 15.04 -16.63
C LEU A 177 -10.17 16.42 -16.24
N ASN A 178 -10.98 16.52 -15.21
CA ASN A 178 -11.78 17.70 -14.90
C ASN A 178 -11.47 18.29 -13.53
N GLU A 179 -11.56 17.50 -12.44
CA GLU A 179 -11.41 18.07 -11.10
C GLU A 179 -9.96 18.46 -10.79
N SER A 180 -8.98 17.72 -11.29
CA SER A 180 -7.55 17.97 -11.07
C SER A 180 -7.11 19.37 -11.54
N LYS A 181 -7.83 19.97 -12.50
CA LYS A 181 -7.56 21.33 -13.04
C LYS A 181 -7.60 22.42 -11.95
N LYS A 182 -8.35 22.20 -10.87
CA LYS A 182 -8.53 23.14 -9.75
C LYS A 182 -7.33 23.17 -8.78
N TYR A 183 -6.35 22.29 -8.99
CA TYR A 183 -5.19 22.11 -8.13
C TYR A 183 -3.89 22.48 -8.86
N ASP A 184 -2.84 22.76 -8.09
CA ASP A 184 -1.52 23.08 -8.65
C ASP A 184 -0.71 21.82 -8.93
N ALA A 185 -0.94 20.76 -8.14
CA ALA A 185 -0.34 19.44 -8.32
C ALA A 185 -1.29 18.34 -7.84
N VAL A 186 -1.04 17.11 -8.29
CA VAL A 186 -1.71 15.90 -7.83
C VAL A 186 -0.69 14.94 -7.24
N VAL A 187 -1.02 14.37 -6.09
CA VAL A 187 -0.26 13.30 -5.45
C VAL A 187 -1.01 12.00 -5.62
N LEU A 188 -0.39 11.06 -6.33
CA LEU A 188 -0.95 9.75 -6.58
C LEU A 188 -0.69 8.84 -5.37
N GLY A 189 -1.77 8.37 -4.75
CA GLY A 189 -1.76 7.33 -3.73
C GLY A 189 -1.84 5.93 -4.34
N LEU A 190 -2.64 5.04 -3.73
CA LEU A 190 -2.92 3.70 -4.25
C LEU A 190 -4.05 3.75 -5.28
N TYR A 191 -4.00 2.82 -6.24
CA TYR A 191 -4.93 2.77 -7.39
C TYR A 191 -5.18 1.34 -7.91
N SER A 192 -4.86 0.33 -7.08
CA SER A 192 -4.86 -1.08 -7.50
C SER A 192 -6.24 -1.75 -7.41
N THR A 193 -7.25 -1.10 -6.81
CA THR A 193 -8.58 -1.69 -6.61
C THR A 193 -9.67 -1.05 -7.44
N LEU A 194 -9.30 -0.19 -8.39
CA LEU A 194 -10.27 0.46 -9.29
C LEU A 194 -10.99 -0.57 -10.16
N ARG A 195 -12.30 -0.36 -10.33
CA ARG A 195 -13.19 -1.26 -11.06
C ARG A 195 -13.92 -0.52 -12.17
N ASP A 196 -14.19 -1.25 -13.25
CA ASP A 196 -15.04 -0.78 -14.34
C ASP A 196 -16.54 -0.92 -13.97
N LYS A 197 -17.42 -0.49 -14.89
CA LYS A 197 -18.88 -0.58 -14.76
C LYS A 197 -19.42 -2.01 -14.60
N ASN A 198 -18.62 -3.02 -14.92
CA ASN A 198 -18.97 -4.44 -14.78
C ASN A 198 -18.37 -5.06 -13.50
N ASP A 199 -17.91 -4.23 -12.57
CA ASP A 199 -17.25 -4.64 -11.31
C ASP A 199 -15.93 -5.43 -11.52
N LYS A 200 -15.29 -5.30 -12.68
CA LYS A 200 -14.01 -5.93 -12.98
C LYS A 200 -12.87 -5.00 -12.57
N VAL A 201 -11.88 -5.53 -11.85
CA VAL A 201 -10.67 -4.77 -11.48
C VAL A 201 -9.88 -4.40 -12.72
N ILE A 202 -9.51 -3.12 -12.81
CA ILE A 202 -8.67 -2.59 -13.89
C ILE A 202 -7.19 -2.84 -13.54
N ASN A 203 -6.42 -3.26 -14.54
CA ASN A 203 -4.99 -3.45 -14.38
C ASN A 203 -4.31 -2.16 -13.88
N GLU A 204 -3.54 -2.23 -12.80
CA GLU A 204 -2.95 -1.08 -12.14
C GLU A 204 -1.93 -0.33 -13.02
N ASN A 205 -1.17 -1.04 -13.85
CA ASN A 205 -0.24 -0.41 -14.78
C ASN A 205 -0.98 0.39 -15.84
N PHE A 206 -2.12 -0.12 -16.30
CA PHE A 206 -3.00 0.63 -17.22
C PHE A 206 -3.55 1.89 -16.56
N VAL A 207 -4.04 1.81 -15.31
CA VAL A 207 -4.51 2.98 -14.56
C VAL A 207 -3.43 4.04 -14.43
N LEU A 208 -2.22 3.63 -14.03
CA LEU A 208 -1.09 4.55 -13.85
C LEU A 208 -0.71 5.25 -15.16
N GLN A 209 -0.52 4.49 -16.24
CA GLN A 209 -0.15 5.02 -17.55
C GLN A 209 -1.25 5.93 -18.11
N TRP A 210 -2.52 5.53 -17.99
CA TRP A 210 -3.64 6.35 -18.43
C TRP A 210 -3.71 7.66 -17.63
N THR A 211 -3.55 7.60 -16.30
CA THR A 211 -3.54 8.78 -15.42
C THR A 211 -2.41 9.73 -15.79
N SER A 212 -1.20 9.22 -15.91
CA SER A 212 -0.02 10.02 -16.28
C SER A 212 -0.17 10.70 -17.64
N LYS A 213 -0.73 10.00 -18.63
CA LYS A 213 -0.93 10.50 -19.98
C LYS A 213 -2.00 11.61 -20.06
N ASN A 214 -3.05 11.53 -19.25
CA ASN A 214 -4.24 12.35 -19.39
C ASN A 214 -4.28 13.54 -18.41
N ILE A 215 -3.57 13.46 -17.29
CA ILE A 215 -3.53 14.54 -16.31
C ILE A 215 -2.79 15.77 -16.86
N LYS A 216 -3.32 16.97 -16.58
CA LYS A 216 -2.74 18.23 -17.05
C LYS A 216 -1.94 18.99 -15.97
N LYS A 217 -1.81 18.39 -14.81
CA LYS A 217 -1.08 18.95 -13.66
C LYS A 217 0.13 18.06 -13.31
N PRO A 218 1.17 18.61 -12.71
CA PRO A 218 2.29 17.81 -12.22
C PRO A 218 1.78 16.67 -11.32
N LEU A 219 2.14 15.43 -11.65
CA LEU A 219 1.71 14.21 -10.96
C LEU A 219 2.88 13.65 -10.16
N PHE A 220 2.78 13.69 -8.83
CA PHE A 220 3.78 13.15 -7.90
C PHE A 220 3.33 11.81 -7.34
N GLY A 221 4.30 10.95 -6.99
CA GLY A 221 4.04 9.64 -6.40
C GLY A 221 4.35 9.57 -4.92
N THR A 222 3.87 8.50 -4.27
CA THR A 222 4.16 8.16 -2.87
C THR A 222 4.81 6.79 -2.73
N TRP A 223 4.84 5.99 -3.80
CA TRP A 223 5.50 4.68 -3.88
C TRP A 223 6.45 4.61 -5.07
N SER A 224 7.59 3.93 -4.90
CA SER A 224 8.66 3.80 -5.89
C SER A 224 8.16 3.23 -7.23
N PHE A 225 7.28 2.24 -7.20
CA PHE A 225 6.73 1.60 -8.40
C PHE A 225 5.90 2.56 -9.27
N SER A 226 5.40 3.66 -8.71
CA SER A 226 4.62 4.67 -9.43
C SER A 226 5.47 5.75 -10.10
N VAL A 227 6.79 5.78 -9.89
CA VAL A 227 7.71 6.80 -10.42
C VAL A 227 8.43 6.30 -11.66
N GLY A 228 8.62 7.16 -12.65
CA GLY A 228 9.42 6.89 -13.84
C GLY A 228 8.80 7.38 -15.14
N ASN A 229 9.40 6.99 -16.25
CA ASN A 229 8.92 7.38 -17.57
C ASN A 229 7.51 6.85 -17.85
N GLY A 230 6.59 7.73 -18.27
CA GLY A 230 5.18 7.40 -18.48
C GLY A 230 4.39 7.15 -17.18
N LYS A 231 4.96 7.49 -16.03
CA LYS A 231 4.39 7.35 -14.69
C LYS A 231 4.35 8.72 -13.99
N THR A 232 4.45 8.76 -12.67
CA THR A 232 4.60 10.02 -11.93
C THR A 232 6.01 10.59 -12.10
N ILE A 233 6.13 11.92 -11.98
CA ILE A 233 7.39 12.64 -12.23
C ILE A 233 8.41 12.51 -11.09
N GLY A 234 7.98 12.05 -9.91
CA GLY A 234 8.83 11.93 -8.73
C GLY A 234 8.05 12.01 -7.42
N GLY A 235 8.76 12.18 -6.32
CA GLY A 235 8.23 12.32 -4.97
C GLY A 235 9.18 11.75 -3.93
N LEU A 236 8.91 12.01 -2.65
CA LEU A 236 9.49 11.21 -1.57
C LEU A 236 8.66 9.94 -1.42
N VAL A 237 9.21 8.84 -1.90
CA VAL A 237 8.47 7.60 -2.10
C VAL A 237 8.87 6.52 -1.09
N LEU A 238 7.92 5.66 -0.78
CA LEU A 238 8.17 4.40 -0.09
C LEU A 238 8.64 3.35 -1.11
N SER A 239 9.57 2.51 -0.69
CA SER A 239 10.15 1.45 -1.50
C SER A 239 9.83 0.09 -0.91
N GLY A 240 9.34 -0.83 -1.74
CA GLY A 240 9.19 -2.22 -1.36
C GLY A 240 10.53 -2.85 -0.99
N LYS A 241 11.60 -2.43 -1.70
CA LYS A 241 12.95 -2.88 -1.41
C LYS A 241 13.40 -2.47 0.00
N ASP A 242 13.18 -1.22 0.42
CA ASP A 242 13.55 -0.78 1.78
C ASP A 242 12.76 -1.53 2.85
N GLN A 243 11.46 -1.74 2.63
CA GLN A 243 10.61 -2.55 3.52
C GLN A 243 11.15 -3.99 3.63
N GLY A 244 11.50 -4.59 2.50
CA GLY A 244 12.07 -5.95 2.45
C GLY A 244 13.44 -6.05 3.14
N ASN A 245 14.30 -5.04 2.95
CA ASN A 245 15.60 -4.98 3.60
C ASN A 245 15.48 -4.93 5.13
N GLU A 246 14.62 -4.04 5.66
CA GLU A 246 14.41 -3.95 7.10
C GLU A 246 13.75 -5.22 7.68
N ALA A 247 12.74 -5.78 7.01
CA ALA A 247 12.15 -7.06 7.41
C ALA A 247 13.18 -8.20 7.37
N GLY A 248 14.02 -8.24 6.33
CA GLY A 248 15.08 -9.23 6.20
C GLY A 248 16.12 -9.18 7.32
N LYS A 249 16.49 -7.96 7.79
CA LYS A 249 17.37 -7.78 8.95
C LYS A 249 16.75 -8.29 10.26
N ILE A 250 15.43 -8.16 10.40
CA ILE A 250 14.71 -8.67 11.58
C ILE A 250 14.67 -10.21 11.57
N ILE A 251 14.57 -10.82 10.39
CA ILE A 251 14.50 -12.27 10.21
C ILE A 251 15.88 -12.93 10.46
N LYS A 252 16.95 -12.27 10.09
CA LYS A 252 18.33 -12.77 10.22
C LYS A 252 18.85 -12.68 11.66
#